data_2c4f23e3ba5b4992ef64f66c77562f35
#
_entry.id   2c4f23e3ba5b4992ef64f66c77562f35
#
_cell.length_a   1.000
_cell.length_b   1.000
_cell.length_c   1.000
_cell.angle_alpha   90.00
_cell.angle_beta   90.00
_cell.angle_gamma   90.00
#
_symmetry.space_group_name_H-M   'P 1'
#
loop_
_entity.id
_entity.type
_entity.pdbx_description
1 polymer ?
#
loop_
_entity_poly.entity_id
_entity_poly.type
_entity_poly.pdbx_seq_one_letter_code
_entity_poly.pdbx_strand_id
1 'polypeptide(L)'
;MTQGLFTPEEVSAMIRAGHNLLLAGDAKLLSQLPAGNWIGGSTPYFILYPENRTTSFDEIFVTQLPDFITTVEVREYDETNIQNIFLDGPQNGFTIVIMPFASPVAVEYSINATNYENFAVHPVCGWLTGLPLDIIMTEKSYSASGIGPNLFSDKAVAMHISLPETKYAEIKIFNPYKQGNGDSIMFEESSLLVKDAIINGEKRNFAEYLRAIGYDMLMPLVANYSGAMINDVVCAMDGDVVPMSAPVFKHVDYRFAVVDEAIAEPSLMNDKIVFSITCIGNFLQPDICAQYLRKMNGPVVFGEIAYQQIGQTTVYVIVDDVSFNTETI
;
A
#
# COMPACT_ATOMS: atom_id res chain seq x y z
N MET A 1 -18.73 11.57 -1.50
CA MET A 1 -17.94 10.35 -1.78
C MET A 1 -18.39 9.27 -0.81
N THR A 2 -18.79 8.09 -1.29
CA THR A 2 -19.23 6.97 -0.46
C THR A 2 -18.01 6.13 -0.06
N GLN A 3 -17.85 5.86 1.24
CA GLN A 3 -16.74 5.07 1.75
C GLN A 3 -17.18 4.28 3.00
N GLY A 4 -16.96 2.97 3.03
CA GLY A 4 -17.36 2.10 4.13
C GLY A 4 -17.58 0.65 3.71
N LEU A 5 -18.10 -0.16 4.64
CA LEU A 5 -18.47 -1.57 4.42
C LEU A 5 -19.91 -1.66 3.90
N PHE A 6 -20.10 -2.51 2.88
CA PHE A 6 -21.38 -2.75 2.21
C PHE A 6 -21.54 -4.22 1.89
N THR A 7 -22.80 -4.67 1.84
CA THR A 7 -23.12 -6.02 1.37
C THR A 7 -22.79 -6.20 -0.12
N PRO A 8 -22.53 -7.42 -0.60
CA PRO A 8 -22.29 -7.67 -2.03
C PRO A 8 -23.43 -7.21 -2.93
N GLU A 9 -24.67 -7.23 -2.45
CA GLU A 9 -25.86 -6.76 -3.16
C GLU A 9 -25.83 -5.24 -3.37
N GLU A 10 -25.48 -4.48 -2.33
CA GLU A 10 -25.34 -3.02 -2.39
C GLU A 10 -24.19 -2.62 -3.32
N VAL A 11 -23.03 -3.29 -3.21
CA VAL A 11 -21.89 -3.07 -4.11
C VAL A 11 -22.28 -3.37 -5.56
N SER A 12 -23.00 -4.48 -5.80
CA SER A 12 -23.49 -4.82 -7.13
C SER A 12 -24.46 -3.77 -7.70
N ALA A 13 -25.26 -3.13 -6.85
CA ALA A 13 -26.15 -2.04 -7.26
C ALA A 13 -25.33 -0.79 -7.65
N MET A 14 -24.28 -0.44 -6.89
CA MET A 14 -23.38 0.67 -7.22
C MET A 14 -22.65 0.43 -8.55
N ILE A 15 -22.16 -0.79 -8.79
CA ILE A 15 -21.51 -1.16 -10.06
C ILE A 15 -22.47 -1.00 -11.24
N ARG A 16 -23.73 -1.52 -11.12
CA ARG A 16 -24.76 -1.39 -12.16
C ARG A 16 -25.20 0.05 -12.40
N ALA A 17 -25.08 0.91 -11.38
CA ALA A 17 -25.31 2.34 -11.51
C ALA A 17 -24.17 3.08 -12.25
N GLY A 18 -23.06 2.40 -12.58
CA GLY A 18 -21.94 2.94 -13.34
C GLY A 18 -20.91 3.69 -12.50
N HIS A 19 -20.90 3.50 -11.18
CA HIS A 19 -19.90 4.12 -10.31
C HIS A 19 -18.51 3.50 -10.53
N ASN A 20 -17.46 4.32 -10.39
CA ASN A 20 -16.06 3.89 -10.38
C ASN A 20 -15.68 3.53 -8.96
N LEU A 21 -15.31 2.26 -8.70
CA LEU A 21 -15.12 1.75 -7.35
C LEU A 21 -13.74 1.14 -7.14
N LEU A 22 -13.15 1.40 -5.97
CA LEU A 22 -12.03 0.65 -5.41
C LEU A 22 -12.57 -0.22 -4.27
N LEU A 23 -12.32 -1.52 -4.34
CA LEU A 23 -12.95 -2.52 -3.47
C LEU A 23 -11.93 -3.31 -2.67
N ALA A 24 -12.26 -3.63 -1.42
CA ALA A 24 -11.47 -4.53 -0.59
C ALA A 24 -12.38 -5.46 0.21
N GLY A 25 -12.09 -6.77 0.22
CA GLY A 25 -12.95 -7.74 0.90
C GLY A 25 -12.51 -9.18 0.67
N ASP A 26 -13.30 -10.14 1.13
CA ASP A 26 -13.03 -11.55 0.87
C ASP A 26 -13.07 -11.86 -0.65
N ALA A 27 -12.11 -12.68 -1.11
CA ALA A 27 -11.99 -13.02 -2.53
C ALA A 27 -13.25 -13.67 -3.11
N LYS A 28 -14.00 -14.46 -2.31
CA LYS A 28 -15.26 -15.07 -2.76
C LYS A 28 -16.33 -14.02 -3.01
N LEU A 29 -16.38 -12.97 -2.20
CA LEU A 29 -17.33 -11.87 -2.39
C LEU A 29 -17.00 -11.09 -3.66
N LEU A 30 -15.72 -10.74 -3.83
CA LEU A 30 -15.24 -10.02 -5.03
C LEU A 30 -15.52 -10.82 -6.31
N SER A 31 -15.37 -12.15 -6.29
CA SER A 31 -15.61 -13.02 -7.45
C SER A 31 -17.08 -13.06 -7.93
N GLN A 32 -18.02 -12.64 -7.09
CA GLN A 32 -19.46 -12.67 -7.39
C GLN A 32 -19.98 -11.34 -7.95
N LEU A 33 -19.13 -10.31 -7.96
CA LEU A 33 -19.53 -8.99 -8.41
C LEU A 33 -19.69 -8.93 -9.93
N PRO A 34 -20.67 -8.13 -10.44
CA PRO A 34 -20.85 -7.95 -11.87
C PRO A 34 -19.70 -7.19 -12.51
N ALA A 35 -19.59 -7.31 -13.85
CA ALA A 35 -18.68 -6.49 -14.62
C ALA A 35 -19.01 -4.99 -14.48
N GLY A 36 -17.98 -4.15 -14.51
CA GLY A 36 -18.11 -2.70 -14.36
C GLY A 36 -16.76 -2.01 -14.09
N ASN A 37 -16.80 -0.74 -13.80
CA ASN A 37 -15.61 0.08 -13.57
C ASN A 37 -15.11 -0.07 -12.12
N TRP A 38 -14.51 -1.20 -11.81
CA TRP A 38 -13.93 -1.42 -10.49
C TRP A 38 -12.67 -2.27 -10.53
N ILE A 39 -11.81 -2.07 -9.55
CA ILE A 39 -10.71 -2.97 -9.18
C ILE A 39 -10.80 -3.27 -7.70
N GLY A 40 -10.25 -4.41 -7.27
CA GLY A 40 -10.31 -4.82 -5.88
C GLY A 40 -9.18 -5.74 -5.45
N GLY A 41 -9.08 -5.95 -4.14
CA GLY A 41 -8.11 -6.87 -3.56
C GLY A 41 -8.60 -7.52 -2.28
N SER A 42 -8.12 -8.74 -2.04
CA SER A 42 -8.49 -9.46 -0.82
C SER A 42 -7.85 -8.86 0.43
N THR A 43 -8.65 -8.67 1.47
CA THR A 43 -8.27 -8.40 2.85
C THR A 43 -9.50 -8.49 3.74
N PRO A 44 -9.42 -9.04 4.96
CA PRO A 44 -10.53 -8.99 5.90
C PRO A 44 -10.44 -7.84 6.90
N TYR A 45 -9.41 -6.98 6.84
CA TYR A 45 -9.10 -5.98 7.86
C TYR A 45 -9.38 -4.57 7.37
N PHE A 46 -9.97 -3.73 8.26
CA PHE A 46 -10.39 -2.37 7.92
C PHE A 46 -10.18 -1.41 9.09
N ILE A 47 -9.96 -0.14 8.78
CA ILE A 47 -10.10 0.98 9.73
C ILE A 47 -11.37 1.73 9.36
N LEU A 48 -12.26 1.90 10.34
CA LEU A 48 -13.54 2.59 10.19
C LEU A 48 -13.66 3.68 11.28
N TYR A 49 -13.82 4.91 10.85
CA TYR A 49 -14.16 5.99 11.76
C TYR A 49 -15.68 5.99 12.04
N PRO A 50 -16.13 6.12 13.31
CA PRO A 50 -15.36 6.29 14.57
C PRO A 50 -14.95 4.97 15.26
N GLU A 51 -15.28 3.82 14.70
CA GLU A 51 -15.18 2.50 15.37
C GLU A 51 -13.77 1.92 15.37
N ASN A 52 -12.84 2.53 14.60
CA ASN A 52 -11.44 2.11 14.46
C ASN A 52 -11.28 0.74 13.76
N ARG A 53 -10.63 -0.24 14.43
CA ARG A 53 -10.25 -1.52 13.82
C ARG A 53 -11.45 -2.47 13.68
N THR A 54 -11.64 -3.01 12.48
CA THR A 54 -12.72 -3.96 12.16
C THR A 54 -12.20 -5.10 11.30
N THR A 55 -12.79 -6.30 11.48
CA THR A 55 -12.59 -7.44 10.61
C THR A 55 -13.95 -7.88 10.09
N SER A 56 -14.07 -8.04 8.76
CA SER A 56 -15.29 -8.51 8.10
C SER A 56 -14.96 -9.54 7.02
N PHE A 57 -15.80 -10.57 6.91
CA PHE A 57 -15.72 -11.64 5.91
C PHE A 57 -16.98 -11.72 5.01
N ASP A 58 -17.96 -10.90 5.30
CA ASP A 58 -19.29 -10.91 4.66
C ASP A 58 -19.66 -9.56 4.02
N GLU A 59 -18.82 -8.55 4.20
CA GLU A 59 -18.96 -7.24 3.59
C GLU A 59 -17.73 -6.85 2.77
N ILE A 60 -17.91 -5.91 1.86
CA ILE A 60 -16.87 -5.35 0.99
C ILE A 60 -16.70 -3.88 1.34
N PHE A 61 -15.47 -3.48 1.60
CA PHE A 61 -15.14 -2.07 1.74
C PHE A 61 -15.13 -1.41 0.37
N VAL A 62 -15.89 -0.35 0.24
CA VAL A 62 -16.04 0.44 -0.98
C VAL A 62 -15.39 1.80 -0.78
N THR A 63 -14.57 2.22 -1.72
CA THR A 63 -14.24 3.62 -1.96
C THR A 63 -14.79 4.00 -3.33
N GLN A 64 -15.88 4.78 -3.36
CA GLN A 64 -16.42 5.34 -4.58
C GLN A 64 -15.59 6.55 -4.99
N LEU A 65 -15.06 6.55 -6.22
CA LEU A 65 -14.31 7.68 -6.75
C LEU A 65 -15.23 8.89 -6.98
N PRO A 66 -14.74 10.14 -6.79
CA PRO A 66 -15.53 11.35 -6.97
C PRO A 66 -16.04 11.56 -8.40
N ASP A 67 -17.19 12.22 -8.55
CA ASP A 67 -17.85 12.47 -9.84
C ASP A 67 -17.07 13.43 -10.77
N PHE A 68 -16.10 14.19 -10.23
CA PHE A 68 -15.25 15.05 -11.06
C PHE A 68 -14.18 14.29 -11.87
N ILE A 69 -14.00 13.00 -11.63
CA ILE A 69 -13.08 12.15 -12.40
C ILE A 69 -13.62 12.02 -13.82
N THR A 70 -12.76 12.33 -14.80
CA THR A 70 -13.18 12.42 -16.20
C THR A 70 -13.30 11.07 -16.87
N THR A 71 -12.29 10.21 -16.67
CA THR A 71 -12.28 8.84 -17.20
C THR A 71 -11.50 7.91 -16.28
N VAL A 72 -11.83 6.62 -16.36
CA VAL A 72 -11.03 5.54 -15.76
C VAL A 72 -10.74 4.49 -16.82
N GLU A 73 -9.55 3.92 -16.77
CA GLU A 73 -9.15 2.77 -17.58
C GLU A 73 -8.62 1.68 -16.65
N VAL A 74 -9.19 0.48 -16.74
CA VAL A 74 -8.74 -0.68 -15.96
C VAL A 74 -7.83 -1.54 -16.82
N ARG A 75 -6.64 -1.87 -16.31
CA ARG A 75 -5.66 -2.77 -16.95
C ARG A 75 -5.16 -3.83 -16.01
N GLU A 76 -4.74 -4.95 -16.58
CA GLU A 76 -4.10 -6.06 -15.89
C GLU A 76 -2.63 -6.13 -16.28
N TYR A 77 -1.76 -6.41 -15.31
CA TYR A 77 -0.33 -6.55 -15.50
C TYR A 77 0.17 -7.87 -14.90
N ASP A 78 1.14 -8.48 -15.55
CA ASP A 78 1.95 -9.57 -15.01
C ASP A 78 3.41 -9.12 -14.83
N GLU A 79 4.28 -10.01 -14.38
CA GLU A 79 5.70 -9.72 -14.15
C GLU A 79 6.47 -9.32 -15.42
N THR A 80 5.92 -9.59 -16.61
CA THR A 80 6.60 -9.26 -17.88
C THR A 80 6.26 -7.88 -18.42
N ASN A 81 5.18 -7.26 -17.95
CA ASN A 81 4.69 -5.98 -18.48
C ASN A 81 4.39 -4.91 -17.42
N ILE A 82 4.52 -5.22 -16.12
CA ILE A 82 4.27 -4.26 -15.03
C ILE A 82 5.16 -3.02 -15.11
N GLN A 83 6.33 -3.10 -15.76
CA GLN A 83 7.21 -1.94 -15.97
C GLN A 83 6.56 -0.81 -16.76
N ASN A 84 5.47 -1.07 -17.50
CA ASN A 84 4.77 -0.06 -18.27
C ASN A 84 3.76 0.75 -17.44
N ILE A 85 3.54 0.42 -16.16
CA ILE A 85 2.49 1.03 -15.34
C ILE A 85 2.58 2.55 -15.23
N PHE A 86 3.80 3.12 -15.21
CA PHE A 86 4.03 4.57 -15.17
C PHE A 86 3.85 5.23 -16.55
N LEU A 87 4.07 4.48 -17.64
CA LEU A 87 3.87 4.96 -19.00
C LEU A 87 2.40 4.92 -19.43
N ASP A 88 1.68 3.92 -18.95
CA ASP A 88 0.26 3.71 -19.28
C ASP A 88 -0.68 4.67 -18.56
N GLY A 89 -0.18 5.38 -17.54
CA GLY A 89 -0.96 6.34 -16.78
C GLY A 89 -1.40 7.57 -17.62
N PRO A 90 -2.51 8.24 -17.22
CA PRO A 90 -2.99 9.43 -17.92
C PRO A 90 -2.00 10.60 -17.78
N GLN A 91 -2.03 11.51 -18.73
CA GLN A 91 -1.19 12.70 -18.71
C GLN A 91 -1.44 13.57 -17.48
N ASN A 92 -2.68 13.69 -17.05
CA ASN A 92 -3.07 14.35 -15.80
C ASN A 92 -3.98 13.42 -14.99
N GLY A 93 -3.49 12.98 -13.83
CA GLY A 93 -4.21 12.04 -12.97
C GLY A 93 -3.30 11.17 -12.11
N PHE A 94 -3.76 10.00 -11.78
CA PHE A 94 -3.02 9.04 -10.96
C PHE A 94 -3.45 7.60 -11.26
N THR A 95 -2.67 6.64 -10.79
CA THR A 95 -2.97 5.21 -10.94
C THR A 95 -3.09 4.57 -9.56
N ILE A 96 -4.16 3.78 -9.37
CA ILE A 96 -4.28 2.84 -8.24
C ILE A 96 -3.95 1.44 -8.76
N VAL A 97 -3.02 0.75 -8.09
CA VAL A 97 -2.61 -0.62 -8.42
C VAL A 97 -2.80 -1.55 -7.23
N ILE A 98 -3.31 -2.74 -7.49
CA ILE A 98 -3.53 -3.80 -6.50
C ILE A 98 -2.83 -5.06 -6.97
N MET A 99 -1.97 -5.62 -6.14
CA MET A 99 -1.16 -6.81 -6.46
C MET A 99 -1.37 -7.90 -5.42
N PRO A 100 -1.44 -9.18 -5.80
CA PRO A 100 -1.45 -10.25 -4.82
C PRO A 100 -0.13 -10.29 -4.04
N PHE A 101 -0.24 -10.41 -2.71
CA PHE A 101 0.94 -10.52 -1.83
C PHE A 101 1.85 -11.67 -2.25
N ALA A 102 3.16 -11.43 -2.26
CA ALA A 102 4.21 -12.39 -2.63
C ALA A 102 4.08 -13.03 -4.03
N SER A 103 3.25 -12.47 -4.92
CA SER A 103 3.13 -12.92 -6.30
C SER A 103 4.34 -12.51 -7.15
N PRO A 104 4.59 -13.18 -8.30
CA PRO A 104 5.69 -12.80 -9.20
C PRO A 104 5.65 -11.33 -9.61
N VAL A 105 4.46 -10.80 -9.94
CA VAL A 105 4.31 -9.39 -10.33
C VAL A 105 4.60 -8.43 -9.16
N ALA A 106 4.24 -8.79 -7.92
CA ALA A 106 4.55 -7.97 -6.75
C ALA A 106 6.06 -7.99 -6.44
N VAL A 107 6.71 -9.13 -6.58
CA VAL A 107 8.18 -9.26 -6.41
C VAL A 107 8.92 -8.44 -7.48
N GLU A 108 8.52 -8.54 -8.74
CA GLU A 108 9.10 -7.77 -9.85
C GLU A 108 8.96 -6.26 -9.59
N TYR A 109 7.74 -5.81 -9.25
CA TYR A 109 7.50 -4.40 -8.94
C TYR A 109 8.31 -3.92 -7.74
N SER A 110 8.34 -4.68 -6.65
CA SER A 110 9.02 -4.30 -5.42
C SER A 110 10.51 -4.04 -5.61
N ILE A 111 11.16 -4.87 -6.41
CA ILE A 111 12.62 -4.81 -6.63
C ILE A 111 12.97 -3.76 -7.70
N ASN A 112 12.16 -3.62 -8.75
CA ASN A 112 12.54 -2.93 -9.97
C ASN A 112 11.78 -1.63 -10.25
N ALA A 113 10.71 -1.30 -9.51
CA ALA A 113 9.87 -0.12 -9.80
C ALA A 113 10.65 1.18 -9.94
N THR A 114 11.68 1.39 -9.12
CA THR A 114 12.53 2.59 -9.17
C THR A 114 13.36 2.72 -10.46
N ASN A 115 13.48 1.65 -11.23
CA ASN A 115 14.19 1.61 -12.52
C ASN A 115 13.24 1.74 -13.73
N TYR A 116 11.91 1.75 -13.51
CA TYR A 116 10.95 1.83 -14.60
C TYR A 116 10.93 3.25 -15.21
N GLU A 117 10.68 3.30 -16.51
CA GLU A 117 10.56 4.58 -17.22
C GLU A 117 9.41 5.41 -16.62
N ASN A 118 9.62 6.72 -16.47
CA ASN A 118 8.71 7.66 -15.82
C ASN A 118 8.41 7.36 -14.33
N PHE A 119 9.23 6.56 -13.66
CA PHE A 119 9.14 6.42 -12.21
C PHE A 119 9.11 7.80 -11.53
N ALA A 120 8.19 7.97 -10.57
CA ALA A 120 7.94 9.20 -9.82
C ALA A 120 7.47 10.43 -10.67
N VAL A 121 7.31 10.29 -11.99
CA VAL A 121 6.70 11.33 -12.83
C VAL A 121 5.18 11.22 -12.81
N HIS A 122 4.65 9.99 -12.99
CA HIS A 122 3.22 9.71 -12.88
C HIS A 122 2.90 9.16 -11.49
N PRO A 123 1.92 9.74 -10.74
CA PRO A 123 1.55 9.24 -9.41
C PRO A 123 0.95 7.82 -9.48
N VAL A 124 1.66 6.85 -8.89
CA VAL A 124 1.18 5.47 -8.73
C VAL A 124 1.15 5.13 -7.26
N CYS A 125 -0.02 4.73 -6.77
CA CYS A 125 -0.19 4.20 -5.41
C CYS A 125 -1.11 2.97 -5.41
N GLY A 126 -1.19 2.29 -4.27
CA GLY A 126 -2.00 1.09 -4.17
C GLY A 126 -1.51 0.16 -3.07
N TRP A 127 -1.75 -1.14 -3.23
CA TRP A 127 -1.43 -2.07 -2.16
C TRP A 127 -1.19 -3.51 -2.60
N LEU A 128 -0.54 -4.25 -1.72
CA LEU A 128 -0.49 -5.71 -1.73
C LEU A 128 -1.68 -6.27 -0.96
N THR A 129 -2.39 -7.21 -1.59
CA THR A 129 -3.56 -7.86 -1.01
C THR A 129 -3.18 -8.78 0.15
N GLY A 130 -4.13 -9.16 0.98
CA GLY A 130 -3.89 -9.99 2.14
C GLY A 130 -4.99 -11.03 2.36
N LEU A 131 -4.77 -11.79 3.42
CA LEU A 131 -5.65 -12.83 3.93
C LEU A 131 -5.66 -12.75 5.46
N PRO A 132 -6.49 -13.53 6.16
CA PRO A 132 -6.32 -13.76 7.58
C PRO A 132 -4.88 -14.14 7.92
N LEU A 133 -4.34 -13.56 9.00
CA LEU A 133 -2.92 -13.69 9.36
C LEU A 133 -2.46 -15.12 9.60
N ASP A 134 -3.37 -16.00 10.00
CA ASP A 134 -3.10 -17.42 10.26
C ASP A 134 -2.89 -18.24 8.98
N ILE A 135 -3.34 -17.73 7.81
CA ILE A 135 -3.23 -18.44 6.53
C ILE A 135 -2.43 -17.70 5.45
N ILE A 136 -2.03 -16.44 5.68
CA ILE A 136 -1.36 -15.61 4.66
C ILE A 136 -0.06 -16.24 4.12
N MET A 137 0.63 -17.04 4.92
CA MET A 137 1.88 -17.68 4.51
C MET A 137 1.66 -19.02 3.79
N THR A 138 0.44 -19.55 3.77
CA THR A 138 0.10 -20.86 3.20
C THR A 138 -0.87 -20.80 2.05
N GLU A 139 -1.66 -19.73 1.98
CA GLU A 139 -2.69 -19.52 0.96
C GLU A 139 -2.35 -18.33 0.07
N LYS A 140 -2.97 -18.25 -1.11
CA LYS A 140 -2.79 -17.14 -2.04
C LYS A 140 -3.82 -16.06 -1.81
N SER A 141 -3.37 -14.82 -1.77
CA SER A 141 -4.24 -13.64 -1.83
C SER A 141 -4.56 -13.26 -3.28
N TYR A 142 -5.56 -12.39 -3.50
CA TYR A 142 -6.10 -12.14 -4.83
C TYR A 142 -6.29 -10.65 -5.09
N SER A 143 -5.92 -10.22 -6.29
CA SER A 143 -6.44 -9.02 -6.93
C SER A 143 -7.67 -9.37 -7.78
N ALA A 144 -8.52 -8.39 -8.08
CA ALA A 144 -9.73 -8.57 -8.86
C ALA A 144 -10.04 -7.35 -9.73
N SER A 145 -10.67 -7.57 -10.89
CA SER A 145 -11.08 -6.50 -11.79
C SER A 145 -12.50 -6.70 -12.32
N GLY A 146 -13.19 -5.59 -12.57
CA GLY A 146 -14.54 -5.57 -13.15
C GLY A 146 -14.60 -5.64 -14.66
N ILE A 147 -13.47 -5.68 -15.38
CA ILE A 147 -13.47 -5.86 -16.85
C ILE A 147 -13.74 -7.31 -17.28
N GLY A 148 -13.79 -8.22 -16.32
CA GLY A 148 -14.26 -9.58 -16.42
C GLY A 148 -14.32 -10.11 -15.00
N PRO A 149 -15.20 -11.03 -14.65
CA PRO A 149 -15.31 -11.54 -13.28
C PRO A 149 -14.10 -12.39 -12.90
N ASN A 150 -12.94 -11.78 -12.82
CA ASN A 150 -11.67 -12.47 -12.70
C ASN A 150 -10.98 -12.13 -11.38
N LEU A 151 -10.62 -13.16 -10.65
CA LEU A 151 -9.66 -13.12 -9.55
C LEU A 151 -8.30 -13.57 -10.06
N PHE A 152 -7.25 -12.86 -9.66
CA PHE A 152 -5.88 -13.19 -10.03
C PHE A 152 -5.03 -13.39 -8.78
N SER A 153 -4.26 -14.45 -8.74
CA SER A 153 -3.24 -14.69 -7.71
C SER A 153 -1.81 -14.36 -8.19
N ASP A 154 -1.68 -13.97 -9.44
CA ASP A 154 -0.40 -13.76 -10.15
C ASP A 154 -0.35 -12.47 -10.98
N LYS A 155 -1.46 -11.74 -11.09
CA LYS A 155 -1.52 -10.48 -11.83
C LYS A 155 -1.85 -9.30 -10.92
N ALA A 156 -1.29 -8.15 -11.25
CA ALA A 156 -1.74 -6.86 -10.76
C ALA A 156 -2.95 -6.37 -11.56
N VAL A 157 -3.86 -5.67 -10.90
CA VAL A 157 -4.91 -4.89 -11.55
C VAL A 157 -4.67 -3.42 -11.26
N ALA A 158 -4.80 -2.57 -12.26
CA ALA A 158 -4.63 -1.14 -12.11
C ALA A 158 -5.83 -0.38 -12.67
N MET A 159 -6.17 0.72 -12.01
CA MET A 159 -7.12 1.72 -12.49
C MET A 159 -6.35 3.02 -12.74
N HIS A 160 -6.23 3.39 -14.00
CA HIS A 160 -5.68 4.66 -14.44
C HIS A 160 -6.79 5.71 -14.43
N ILE A 161 -6.61 6.76 -13.65
CA ILE A 161 -7.67 7.71 -13.29
C ILE A 161 -7.28 9.09 -13.82
N SER A 162 -8.06 9.60 -14.78
CA SER A 162 -7.83 10.92 -15.37
C SER A 162 -8.56 12.01 -14.59
N LEU A 163 -7.87 13.12 -14.37
CA LEU A 163 -8.40 14.33 -13.73
C LEU A 163 -8.62 15.46 -14.75
N PRO A 164 -9.56 16.38 -14.48
CA PRO A 164 -9.65 17.62 -15.26
C PRO A 164 -8.40 18.48 -15.06
N GLU A 165 -8.06 19.31 -16.04
CA GLU A 165 -6.87 20.19 -16.02
C GLU A 165 -6.83 21.16 -14.83
N THR A 166 -7.98 21.42 -14.22
CA THR A 166 -8.10 22.27 -13.01
C THR A 166 -7.73 21.57 -11.72
N LYS A 167 -7.44 20.26 -11.78
CA LYS A 167 -7.11 19.45 -10.59
C LYS A 167 -5.82 18.69 -10.77
N TYR A 168 -5.16 18.37 -9.65
CA TYR A 168 -3.99 17.50 -9.60
C TYR A 168 -4.10 16.51 -8.44
N ALA A 169 -3.43 15.39 -8.56
CA ALA A 169 -3.33 14.39 -7.50
C ALA A 169 -1.97 14.47 -6.80
N GLU A 170 -1.97 14.24 -5.50
CA GLU A 170 -0.76 14.11 -4.69
C GLU A 170 -0.86 12.87 -3.79
N ILE A 171 0.22 12.07 -3.77
CA ILE A 171 0.35 10.95 -2.85
C ILE A 171 1.01 11.46 -1.57
N LYS A 172 0.36 11.26 -0.44
CA LYS A 172 0.89 11.57 0.89
C LYS A 172 1.16 10.28 1.64
N ILE A 173 2.31 10.23 2.30
CA ILE A 173 2.71 9.12 3.16
C ILE A 173 2.75 9.65 4.60
N PHE A 174 2.00 8.99 5.47
CA PHE A 174 2.13 9.18 6.90
C PHE A 174 2.93 8.02 7.48
N ASN A 175 4.07 8.34 8.09
CA ASN A 175 4.95 7.37 8.73
C ASN A 175 5.11 7.73 10.21
N PRO A 176 4.59 6.93 11.16
CA PRO A 176 4.72 7.21 12.58
C PRO A 176 6.12 6.91 13.14
N TYR A 177 7.05 6.46 12.30
CA TYR A 177 8.36 6.00 12.71
C TYR A 177 9.48 6.85 12.13
N LYS A 178 10.59 6.92 12.89
CA LYS A 178 11.89 7.43 12.44
C LYS A 178 13.02 6.47 12.84
N GLN A 179 14.20 6.66 12.27
CA GLN A 179 15.38 5.89 12.69
C GLN A 179 15.67 6.14 14.16
N GLY A 180 15.85 5.04 14.91
CA GLY A 180 16.40 5.09 16.27
C GLY A 180 17.92 5.33 16.29
N ASN A 181 18.47 5.38 17.49
CA ASN A 181 19.92 5.53 17.72
C ASN A 181 20.65 4.19 17.87
N GLY A 182 20.02 3.08 17.50
CA GLY A 182 20.58 1.73 17.57
C GLY A 182 21.62 1.43 16.50
N ASP A 183 21.90 0.15 16.31
CA ASP A 183 22.89 -0.36 15.37
C ASP A 183 22.61 0.10 13.93
N SER A 184 23.68 0.40 13.19
CA SER A 184 23.67 0.59 11.73
C SER A 184 23.59 -0.78 11.07
N ILE A 185 22.62 -0.96 10.20
CA ILE A 185 22.34 -2.20 9.49
C ILE A 185 22.38 -1.91 7.99
N MET A 186 23.29 -2.55 7.27
CA MET A 186 23.40 -2.42 5.82
C MET A 186 23.36 -3.79 5.15
N PHE A 187 22.98 -3.80 3.87
CA PHE A 187 22.90 -5.01 3.06
C PHE A 187 23.83 -4.92 1.84
N GLU A 188 24.43 -6.03 1.46
CA GLU A 188 25.33 -6.11 0.29
C GLU A 188 24.55 -6.21 -1.02
N GLU A 189 23.31 -6.69 -0.96
CA GLU A 189 22.42 -6.87 -2.12
C GLU A 189 21.02 -6.35 -1.80
N SER A 190 20.31 -5.88 -2.83
CA SER A 190 18.88 -5.56 -2.71
C SER A 190 18.08 -6.86 -2.78
N SER A 191 17.22 -7.13 -1.78
CA SER A 191 16.54 -8.43 -1.68
C SER A 191 15.31 -8.35 -0.78
N LEU A 192 14.32 -9.22 -1.06
CA LEU A 192 13.22 -9.56 -0.17
C LEU A 192 13.57 -10.69 0.81
N LEU A 193 14.67 -11.41 0.56
CA LEU A 193 15.12 -12.55 1.38
C LEU A 193 16.54 -12.28 1.85
N VAL A 194 16.72 -11.99 3.13
CA VAL A 194 17.99 -11.55 3.72
C VAL A 194 18.60 -12.67 4.55
N LYS A 195 19.82 -13.09 4.18
CA LYS A 195 20.61 -14.03 4.98
C LYS A 195 21.60 -13.32 5.90
N ASP A 196 22.42 -12.44 5.32
CA ASP A 196 23.48 -11.72 6.04
C ASP A 196 23.26 -10.22 5.98
N ALA A 197 23.67 -9.52 7.04
CA ALA A 197 23.70 -8.07 7.13
C ALA A 197 25.05 -7.59 7.66
N ILE A 198 25.42 -6.36 7.35
CA ILE A 198 26.57 -5.68 7.92
C ILE A 198 26.07 -4.85 9.11
N ILE A 199 26.34 -5.32 10.33
CA ILE A 199 25.95 -4.68 11.57
C ILE A 199 27.13 -3.92 12.16
N ASN A 200 27.05 -2.59 12.20
CA ASN A 200 28.15 -1.72 12.65
C ASN A 200 29.49 -2.01 11.96
N GLY A 201 29.44 -2.37 10.68
CA GLY A 201 30.62 -2.69 9.86
C GLY A 201 31.05 -4.17 9.90
N GLU A 202 30.41 -5.04 10.69
CA GLU A 202 30.71 -6.47 10.76
C GLU A 202 29.63 -7.30 10.08
N LYS A 203 30.02 -8.22 9.18
CA LYS A 203 29.09 -9.15 8.56
C LYS A 203 28.64 -10.23 9.54
N ARG A 204 27.31 -10.38 9.69
CA ARG A 204 26.64 -11.34 10.57
C ARG A 204 25.45 -11.97 9.89
N ASN A 205 25.08 -13.20 10.32
CA ASN A 205 23.78 -13.75 9.94
C ASN A 205 22.67 -12.86 10.54
N PHE A 206 21.75 -12.40 9.70
CA PHE A 206 20.75 -11.41 10.12
C PHE A 206 19.71 -12.01 11.07
N ALA A 207 19.26 -13.25 10.82
CA ALA A 207 18.31 -13.93 11.68
C ALA A 207 18.89 -14.20 13.09
N GLU A 208 20.16 -14.62 13.18
CA GLU A 208 20.85 -14.81 14.47
C GLU A 208 20.98 -13.50 15.23
N TYR A 209 21.33 -12.42 14.55
CA TYR A 209 21.41 -11.08 15.13
C TYR A 209 20.05 -10.63 15.70
N LEU A 210 18.96 -10.75 14.92
CA LEU A 210 17.61 -10.39 15.36
C LEU A 210 17.17 -11.17 16.59
N ARG A 211 17.43 -12.48 16.60
CA ARG A 211 17.13 -13.32 17.78
C ARG A 211 17.96 -12.93 19.01
N ALA A 212 19.24 -12.62 18.81
CA ALA A 212 20.16 -12.26 19.91
C ALA A 212 19.77 -10.95 20.61
N ILE A 213 19.23 -9.98 19.87
CA ILE A 213 18.75 -8.71 20.44
C ILE A 213 17.31 -8.77 20.96
N GLY A 214 16.60 -9.90 20.78
CA GLY A 214 15.18 -10.03 21.11
C GLY A 214 14.31 -9.08 20.31
N TYR A 215 14.53 -9.02 18.99
CA TYR A 215 13.85 -8.08 18.09
C TYR A 215 12.33 -8.21 18.17
N ASP A 216 11.65 -7.06 18.29
CA ASP A 216 10.20 -6.97 18.22
C ASP A 216 9.77 -6.85 16.74
N MET A 217 9.13 -7.88 16.21
CA MET A 217 8.65 -7.93 14.82
C MET A 217 7.61 -6.86 14.46
N LEU A 218 7.03 -6.17 15.45
CA LEU A 218 6.12 -5.06 15.20
C LEU A 218 6.84 -3.72 14.94
N MET A 219 8.16 -3.65 15.19
CA MET A 219 8.95 -2.44 14.95
C MET A 219 9.73 -2.57 13.63
N PRO A 220 9.52 -1.67 12.64
CA PRO A 220 10.19 -1.78 11.36
C PRO A 220 11.68 -1.42 11.43
N LEU A 221 12.41 -1.85 10.40
CA LEU A 221 13.64 -1.20 9.98
C LEU A 221 13.29 0.10 9.25
N VAL A 222 14.03 1.17 9.51
CA VAL A 222 13.84 2.46 8.85
C VAL A 222 15.08 2.85 8.09
N ALA A 223 14.93 3.13 6.80
CA ALA A 223 15.94 3.78 5.96
C ALA A 223 15.68 5.29 5.91
N ASN A 224 16.74 6.08 5.90
CA ASN A 224 16.64 7.53 5.72
C ASN A 224 17.19 7.92 4.35
N TYR A 225 16.31 8.25 3.43
CA TYR A 225 16.65 8.76 2.10
C TYR A 225 16.59 10.30 2.10
N SER A 226 17.64 10.93 2.63
CA SER A 226 17.75 12.40 2.68
C SER A 226 16.54 13.09 3.36
N GLY A 227 16.04 12.48 4.44
CA GLY A 227 14.89 12.98 5.19
C GLY A 227 13.57 12.24 4.94
N ALA A 228 13.45 11.50 3.83
CA ALA A 228 12.32 10.60 3.62
C ALA A 228 12.57 9.28 4.38
N MET A 229 11.73 8.99 5.36
CA MET A 229 11.80 7.76 6.14
C MET A 229 11.00 6.66 5.44
N ILE A 230 11.66 5.57 5.08
CA ILE A 230 11.06 4.41 4.43
C ILE A 230 11.22 3.21 5.35
N ASN A 231 10.12 2.56 5.65
CA ASN A 231 10.10 1.41 6.55
C ASN A 231 10.09 0.09 5.77
N ASP A 232 10.70 -0.91 6.37
CA ASP A 232 10.62 -2.30 5.96
C ASP A 232 10.41 -3.20 7.19
N VAL A 233 9.64 -4.28 7.03
CA VAL A 233 9.21 -5.14 8.13
C VAL A 233 9.77 -6.54 7.96
N VAL A 234 10.30 -7.08 9.05
CA VAL A 234 10.67 -8.50 9.14
C VAL A 234 9.41 -9.36 9.22
N CYS A 235 9.20 -10.25 8.26
CA CYS A 235 8.00 -11.09 8.22
C CYS A 235 8.12 -12.39 9.03
N ALA A 236 9.33 -12.94 9.18
CA ALA A 236 9.60 -14.15 9.98
C ALA A 236 11.08 -14.23 10.37
N MET A 237 11.38 -15.01 11.44
CA MET A 237 12.75 -15.22 11.94
C MET A 237 13.06 -16.70 12.23
N ASP A 238 12.24 -17.64 11.75
CA ASP A 238 12.35 -19.06 12.13
C ASP A 238 13.50 -19.80 11.46
N GLY A 239 14.02 -19.27 10.34
CA GLY A 239 15.11 -19.84 9.57
C GLY A 239 16.41 -19.03 9.64
N ASP A 240 17.35 -19.37 8.73
CA ASP A 240 18.61 -18.64 8.52
C ASP A 240 18.45 -17.46 7.55
N VAL A 241 17.32 -17.39 6.87
CA VAL A 241 16.96 -16.33 5.91
C VAL A 241 15.73 -15.62 6.41
N VAL A 242 15.79 -14.31 6.44
CA VAL A 242 14.74 -13.42 6.93
C VAL A 242 13.95 -12.89 5.73
N PRO A 243 12.67 -13.24 5.59
CA PRO A 243 11.80 -12.60 4.60
C PRO A 243 11.40 -11.20 5.09
N MET A 244 11.49 -10.25 4.18
CA MET A 244 11.14 -8.85 4.39
C MET A 244 9.83 -8.50 3.69
N SER A 245 9.08 -7.55 4.21
CA SER A 245 7.79 -7.10 3.65
C SER A 245 7.97 -6.26 2.38
N ALA A 246 9.09 -5.54 2.28
CA ALA A 246 9.54 -4.80 1.13
C ALA A 246 11.04 -5.11 0.89
N PRO A 247 11.62 -4.83 -0.29
CA PRO A 247 13.03 -5.11 -0.49
C PRO A 247 13.92 -4.16 0.32
N VAL A 248 14.87 -4.74 1.05
CA VAL A 248 16.01 -3.96 1.53
C VAL A 248 16.88 -3.57 0.32
N PHE A 249 17.48 -2.40 0.35
CA PHE A 249 18.36 -1.91 -0.71
C PHE A 249 19.83 -1.92 -0.28
N LYS A 250 20.71 -2.32 -1.19
CA LYS A 250 22.15 -2.34 -0.92
C LYS A 250 22.69 -0.95 -0.61
N HIS A 251 23.64 -0.90 0.31
CA HIS A 251 24.37 0.32 0.70
C HIS A 251 23.51 1.41 1.35
N VAL A 252 22.29 1.07 1.78
CA VAL A 252 21.44 1.97 2.56
C VAL A 252 21.62 1.65 4.03
N ASP A 253 21.74 2.69 4.86
CA ASP A 253 21.82 2.56 6.32
C ASP A 253 20.41 2.47 6.91
N TYR A 254 20.07 1.27 7.40
CA TYR A 254 18.85 0.99 8.14
C TYR A 254 19.12 1.01 9.62
N ARG A 255 18.13 1.40 10.40
CA ARG A 255 18.11 1.28 11.85
C ARG A 255 16.74 0.82 12.31
N PHE A 256 16.66 0.16 13.47
CA PHE A 256 15.36 -0.10 14.07
C PHE A 256 14.62 1.20 14.36
N ALA A 257 13.31 1.14 14.15
CA ALA A 257 12.43 2.28 14.35
C ALA A 257 12.33 2.71 15.81
N VAL A 258 12.00 3.97 15.99
CA VAL A 258 11.35 4.51 17.19
C VAL A 258 10.12 5.28 16.74
N VAL A 259 9.10 5.34 17.59
CA VAL A 259 7.91 6.18 17.31
C VAL A 259 8.33 7.63 17.32
N ASP A 260 7.91 8.38 16.32
CA ASP A 260 8.18 9.83 16.25
C ASP A 260 7.08 10.61 16.99
N GLU A 261 7.31 10.88 18.26
CA GLU A 261 6.39 11.65 19.12
C GLU A 261 6.15 13.09 18.63
N ALA A 262 7.05 13.61 17.79
CA ALA A 262 6.93 14.95 17.22
C ALA A 262 6.07 15.00 15.96
N ILE A 263 5.67 13.85 15.43
CA ILE A 263 4.84 13.81 14.22
C ILE A 263 3.44 14.31 14.54
N ALA A 264 3.04 15.38 13.87
CA ALA A 264 1.69 15.87 14.00
C ALA A 264 0.71 14.84 13.41
N GLU A 265 -0.39 14.59 14.11
CA GLU A 265 -1.53 13.87 13.52
C GLU A 265 -1.82 14.49 12.15
N PRO A 266 -1.82 13.72 11.06
CA PRO A 266 -2.17 14.28 9.77
C PRO A 266 -3.54 14.92 9.90
N SER A 267 -3.73 16.08 9.28
CA SER A 267 -5.06 16.70 9.19
C SER A 267 -5.95 15.85 8.28
N LEU A 268 -6.32 14.66 8.78
CA LEU A 268 -7.06 13.62 8.06
C LEU A 268 -8.53 13.99 7.78
N MET A 269 -8.99 15.16 8.24
CA MET A 269 -10.30 15.73 7.96
C MET A 269 -10.24 16.65 6.75
N ASN A 270 -9.63 16.17 5.67
CA ASN A 270 -9.61 16.95 4.44
C ASN A 270 -10.56 16.29 3.44
N ASP A 271 -11.61 17.00 3.03
CA ASP A 271 -12.58 16.60 1.98
C ASP A 271 -11.90 16.29 0.63
N LYS A 272 -10.60 16.58 0.52
CA LYS A 272 -9.75 16.33 -0.65
C LYS A 272 -9.17 14.91 -0.71
N ILE A 273 -9.24 14.12 0.38
CA ILE A 273 -8.77 12.73 0.39
C ILE A 273 -9.76 11.88 -0.40
N VAL A 274 -9.30 11.30 -1.50
CA VAL A 274 -10.11 10.44 -2.37
C VAL A 274 -9.83 8.95 -2.16
N PHE A 275 -8.74 8.62 -1.47
CA PHE A 275 -8.34 7.24 -1.19
C PHE A 275 -7.38 7.19 0.00
N SER A 276 -7.47 6.14 0.83
CA SER A 276 -6.56 5.89 1.94
C SER A 276 -6.42 4.40 2.25
N ILE A 277 -5.20 3.98 2.60
CA ILE A 277 -4.84 2.63 3.03
C ILE A 277 -3.85 2.69 4.18
N THR A 278 -3.80 1.65 5.01
CA THR A 278 -2.78 1.48 6.04
C THR A 278 -2.27 0.05 6.15
N CYS A 279 -1.04 -0.10 6.61
CA CYS A 279 -0.40 -1.40 6.78
C CYS A 279 -1.03 -2.23 7.90
N ILE A 280 -1.04 -3.56 7.71
CA ILE A 280 -1.40 -4.54 8.75
C ILE A 280 -0.53 -4.36 10.01
N GLY A 281 0.74 -3.98 9.87
CA GLY A 281 1.63 -3.69 11.00
C GLY A 281 1.11 -2.57 11.90
N ASN A 282 0.55 -1.51 11.33
CA ASN A 282 -0.10 -0.42 12.09
C ASN A 282 -1.41 -0.89 12.76
N PHE A 283 -2.19 -1.72 12.04
CA PHE A 283 -3.42 -2.30 12.58
C PHE A 283 -3.16 -3.20 13.79
N LEU A 284 -2.05 -3.94 13.81
CA LEU A 284 -1.68 -4.81 14.92
C LEU A 284 -1.17 -4.06 16.16
N GLN A 285 -0.85 -2.76 16.02
CA GLN A 285 -0.41 -1.90 17.12
C GLN A 285 -1.55 -0.99 17.60
N PRO A 286 -2.26 -1.37 18.70
CA PRO A 286 -3.43 -0.60 19.16
C PRO A 286 -3.14 0.86 19.47
N ASP A 287 -1.98 1.16 20.02
CA ASP A 287 -1.60 2.53 20.38
C ASP A 287 -1.39 3.40 19.14
N ILE A 288 -0.73 2.87 18.10
CA ILE A 288 -0.56 3.54 16.79
C ILE A 288 -1.93 3.75 16.15
N CYS A 289 -2.78 2.71 16.13
CA CYS A 289 -4.14 2.81 15.61
C CYS A 289 -4.97 3.87 16.34
N ALA A 290 -4.99 3.83 17.66
CA ALA A 290 -5.79 4.75 18.46
C ALA A 290 -5.30 6.20 18.38
N GLN A 291 -4.00 6.43 18.27
CA GLN A 291 -3.42 7.77 18.25
C GLN A 291 -3.44 8.41 16.86
N TYR A 292 -3.09 7.64 15.81
CA TYR A 292 -2.80 8.19 14.49
C TYR A 292 -3.82 7.82 13.41
N LEU A 293 -4.60 6.74 13.59
CA LEU A 293 -5.54 6.25 12.58
C LEU A 293 -7.01 6.42 12.96
N ARG A 294 -7.28 7.05 14.09
CA ARG A 294 -8.63 7.19 14.66
C ARG A 294 -9.66 7.91 13.75
N LYS A 295 -9.20 8.60 12.70
CA LYS A 295 -10.08 9.29 11.75
C LYS A 295 -9.96 8.77 10.33
N MET A 296 -9.27 7.65 10.14
CA MET A 296 -9.11 7.00 8.85
C MET A 296 -10.32 6.13 8.52
N ASN A 297 -10.68 6.08 7.24
CA ASN A 297 -11.50 5.03 6.65
C ASN A 297 -10.73 4.38 5.51
N GLY A 298 -10.54 3.07 5.56
CA GLY A 298 -9.83 2.39 4.49
C GLY A 298 -9.52 0.93 4.77
N PRO A 299 -9.15 0.17 3.73
CA PRO A 299 -8.66 -1.17 3.91
C PRO A 299 -7.29 -1.17 4.59
N VAL A 300 -7.07 -2.24 5.35
CA VAL A 300 -5.77 -2.61 5.91
C VAL A 300 -5.12 -3.59 4.97
N VAL A 301 -3.86 -3.34 4.61
CA VAL A 301 -3.17 -3.98 3.49
C VAL A 301 -1.84 -4.61 3.94
N PHE A 302 -1.29 -5.50 3.12
CA PHE A 302 -0.08 -6.26 3.44
C PHE A 302 1.19 -5.70 2.79
N GLY A 303 1.20 -4.42 2.55
CA GLY A 303 2.23 -3.59 1.95
C GLY A 303 1.57 -2.48 1.15
N GLU A 304 2.02 -1.25 1.34
CA GLU A 304 1.53 -0.09 0.63
C GLU A 304 2.43 0.21 -0.58
N ILE A 305 1.84 0.78 -1.60
CA ILE A 305 2.55 1.30 -2.76
C ILE A 305 2.36 2.82 -2.78
N ALA A 306 3.48 3.53 -2.76
CA ALA A 306 3.56 4.97 -3.00
C ALA A 306 4.78 5.19 -3.90
N TYR A 307 4.58 5.11 -5.21
CA TYR A 307 5.56 4.97 -6.29
C TYR A 307 6.34 3.65 -6.21
N GLN A 308 6.83 3.27 -5.06
CA GLN A 308 7.47 1.98 -4.76
C GLN A 308 6.75 1.30 -3.60
N GLN A 309 7.06 0.04 -3.35
CA GLN A 309 6.55 -0.66 -2.18
C GLN A 309 7.21 -0.12 -0.91
N ILE A 310 6.39 0.14 0.10
CA ILE A 310 6.77 0.57 1.44
C ILE A 310 5.97 -0.24 2.46
N GLY A 311 6.38 -0.21 3.72
CA GLY A 311 5.71 -0.94 4.79
C GLY A 311 5.42 -0.09 6.01
N GLN A 312 4.43 -0.50 6.79
CA GLN A 312 4.07 0.07 8.10
C GLN A 312 3.84 1.59 8.08
N THR A 313 3.18 2.06 7.01
CA THR A 313 2.80 3.45 6.78
C THR A 313 1.29 3.57 6.56
N THR A 314 0.83 4.78 6.33
CA THR A 314 -0.50 5.06 5.80
C THR A 314 -0.34 5.93 4.56
N VAL A 315 -0.99 5.55 3.46
CA VAL A 315 -0.93 6.25 2.18
C VAL A 315 -2.28 6.89 1.90
N TYR A 316 -2.23 8.15 1.47
CA TYR A 316 -3.39 8.93 1.06
C TYR A 316 -3.21 9.46 -0.35
N VAL A 317 -4.28 9.47 -1.11
CA VAL A 317 -4.37 10.26 -2.36
C VAL A 317 -5.23 11.48 -2.09
N ILE A 318 -4.65 12.63 -2.31
CA ILE A 318 -5.33 13.92 -2.22
C ILE A 318 -5.51 14.45 -3.63
N VAL A 319 -6.71 14.94 -3.94
CA VAL A 319 -6.98 15.68 -5.19
C VAL A 319 -7.33 17.11 -4.84
N ASP A 320 -6.55 18.04 -5.37
CA ASP A 320 -6.70 19.46 -5.09
C ASP A 320 -6.88 20.28 -6.39
N ASP A 321 -7.33 21.52 -6.25
CA ASP A 321 -7.45 22.46 -7.36
C ASP A 321 -6.08 23.07 -7.68
N VAL A 322 -5.78 23.20 -8.98
CA VAL A 322 -4.61 23.93 -9.45
C VAL A 322 -4.81 25.41 -9.09
N SER A 323 -4.03 25.91 -8.12
CA SER A 323 -4.04 27.33 -7.78
C SER A 323 -3.29 28.10 -8.87
N PHE A 324 -4.02 28.76 -9.76
CA PHE A 324 -3.43 29.79 -10.61
C PHE A 324 -3.16 31.02 -9.72
N ASN A 325 -1.91 31.24 -9.34
CA ASN A 325 -1.53 32.54 -8.80
C ASN A 325 -1.76 33.59 -9.88
N THR A 326 -2.91 34.26 -9.82
CA THR A 326 -3.14 35.51 -10.54
C THR A 326 -2.43 36.64 -9.76
N GLU A 327 -1.12 36.56 -9.59
CA GLU A 327 -0.32 37.74 -9.36
C GLU A 327 -0.16 38.40 -10.72
N THR A 328 -1.00 39.39 -10.94
CA THR A 328 -0.95 40.37 -12.06
C THR A 328 0.44 41.00 -12.07
N ILE A 329 1.09 40.91 -13.23
CA ILE A 329 2.27 41.70 -13.59
C ILE A 329 1.91 43.19 -13.64
#